data_961fa32a63ba308f39f721af02a12403
#
_entry.id   961fa32a63ba308f39f721af02a12403
#
_cell.length_a   1.000
_cell.length_b   1.000
_cell.length_c   1.000
_cell.angle_alpha   90.00
_cell.angle_beta   90.00
_cell.angle_gamma   90.00
#
_symmetry.space_group_name_H-M   'P 1'
#
loop_
_entity.id
_entity.type
_entity.pdbx_description
1 polymer ?
#
loop_
_entity_poly.entity_id
_entity_poly.type
_entity_poly.pdbx_seq_one_letter_code
_entity_poly.pdbx_strand_id
1 'polypeptide(L)'
;SSRVSAVYTAEPRRSFVAALKDVMEAWEISYDPKAPEIPAGMIHDFQYREGAFIPGFLNPKRSILDDYLDDFFFTQDYNEVMGASREGGKGQVVHLDVRRSIATLDLPGMPHLGSGITWTWQGCRVMATPNLKEGIVSIIDMKDWKTIKQIKTPGPGFFMRSHENSRYAWVDSMMSREHKDTLTVIDKETLEIVAQLKPVPGKTLAHIEFTKDGKYALASLWEMDGALIVFDAATLKEVKRIPAKRPVGKYNVWNKITRSEGTSH
;
A
#
# COMPACT_ATOMS: atom_id res chain seq x y z
N SER A 1 -27.35 -0.08 3.71
CA SER A 1 -26.18 -0.24 2.83
C SER A 1 -25.01 0.59 3.36
N SER A 2 -23.80 0.02 3.38
CA SER A 2 -22.60 0.73 3.79
C SER A 2 -21.97 1.47 2.61
N ARG A 3 -21.32 2.61 2.91
CA ARG A 3 -20.42 3.26 1.95
C ARG A 3 -19.14 2.43 1.82
N VAL A 4 -18.49 2.55 0.67
CA VAL A 4 -17.17 1.94 0.43
C VAL A 4 -16.09 2.97 0.75
N SER A 5 -15.06 2.58 1.51
CA SER A 5 -13.88 3.42 1.79
C SER A 5 -12.78 3.22 0.76
N ALA A 6 -12.52 1.97 0.39
CA ALA A 6 -11.56 1.60 -0.63
C ALA A 6 -12.03 0.35 -1.37
N VAL A 7 -11.69 0.24 -2.66
CA VAL A 7 -11.93 -0.95 -3.47
C VAL A 7 -10.77 -1.17 -4.44
N TYR A 8 -10.25 -2.40 -4.45
CA TYR A 8 -9.15 -2.79 -5.33
C TYR A 8 -9.40 -4.13 -5.99
N THR A 9 -8.84 -4.30 -7.18
CA THR A 9 -8.92 -5.55 -7.92
C THR A 9 -7.89 -6.55 -7.39
N ALA A 10 -8.36 -7.75 -7.06
CA ALA A 10 -7.53 -8.90 -6.75
C ALA A 10 -7.55 -9.84 -7.98
N GLU A 11 -6.78 -9.50 -9.02
CA GLU A 11 -6.77 -10.21 -10.29
C GLU A 11 -6.49 -11.71 -10.14
N PRO A 12 -5.47 -12.15 -9.38
CA PRO A 12 -5.19 -13.59 -9.20
C PRO A 12 -6.34 -14.36 -8.56
N ARG A 13 -7.19 -13.68 -7.80
CA ARG A 13 -8.40 -14.25 -7.16
C ARG A 13 -9.65 -14.08 -8.02
N ARG A 14 -9.54 -13.39 -9.15
CA ARG A 14 -10.67 -13.01 -10.01
C ARG A 14 -11.79 -12.33 -9.23
N SER A 15 -11.42 -11.37 -8.38
CA SER A 15 -12.34 -10.68 -7.49
C SER A 15 -11.99 -9.20 -7.30
N PHE A 16 -12.94 -8.46 -6.75
CA PHE A 16 -12.72 -7.15 -6.14
C PHE A 16 -12.79 -7.30 -4.62
N VAL A 17 -11.94 -6.59 -3.90
CA VAL A 17 -12.02 -6.48 -2.45
C VAL A 17 -12.41 -5.05 -2.10
N ALA A 18 -13.45 -4.89 -1.31
CA ALA A 18 -13.97 -3.60 -0.86
C ALA A 18 -13.95 -3.51 0.66
N ALA A 19 -13.35 -2.46 1.20
CA ALA A 19 -13.45 -2.11 2.62
C ALA A 19 -14.68 -1.23 2.82
N LEU A 20 -15.49 -1.54 3.83
CA LEU A 20 -16.74 -0.84 4.11
C LEU A 20 -16.53 0.22 5.21
N LYS A 21 -17.16 1.37 5.02
CA LYS A 21 -16.95 2.54 5.89
C LYS A 21 -17.83 2.56 7.12
N ASP A 22 -19.02 1.99 7.04
CA ASP A 22 -20.04 2.11 8.07
C ASP A 22 -20.21 0.81 8.89
N VAL A 23 -19.49 -0.23 8.52
CA VAL A 23 -19.43 -1.52 9.22
C VAL A 23 -18.00 -2.06 9.19
N MET A 24 -17.59 -2.76 10.21
CA MET A 24 -16.27 -3.39 10.30
C MET A 24 -16.22 -4.67 9.46
N GLU A 25 -16.27 -4.51 8.15
CA GLU A 25 -16.24 -5.60 7.19
C GLU A 25 -15.42 -5.26 5.95
N ALA A 26 -14.78 -6.27 5.38
CA ALA A 26 -14.28 -6.28 4.01
C ALA A 26 -15.03 -7.32 3.20
N TRP A 27 -15.38 -6.98 1.96
CA TRP A 27 -16.12 -7.85 1.06
C TRP A 27 -15.25 -8.23 -0.13
N GLU A 28 -15.07 -9.53 -0.35
CA GLU A 28 -14.51 -10.05 -1.58
C GLU A 28 -15.67 -10.46 -2.51
N ILE A 29 -15.72 -9.90 -3.71
CA ILE A 29 -16.78 -10.12 -4.69
C ILE A 29 -16.15 -10.71 -5.94
N SER A 30 -16.38 -11.99 -6.20
CA SER A 30 -15.82 -12.66 -7.37
C SER A 30 -16.57 -12.30 -8.64
N TYR A 31 -15.83 -11.99 -9.70
CA TYR A 31 -16.32 -11.88 -11.07
C TYR A 31 -16.08 -13.16 -11.89
N ASP A 32 -15.67 -14.26 -11.24
CA ASP A 32 -15.57 -15.56 -11.89
C ASP A 32 -16.94 -16.25 -11.91
N PRO A 33 -17.52 -16.55 -13.09
CA PRO A 33 -18.78 -17.29 -13.18
C PRO A 33 -18.75 -18.67 -12.54
N LYS A 34 -17.52 -19.22 -12.31
CA LYS A 34 -17.30 -20.51 -11.67
C LYS A 34 -16.88 -20.38 -10.19
N ALA A 35 -17.05 -19.20 -9.61
CA ALA A 35 -16.69 -18.99 -8.20
C ALA A 35 -17.43 -20.00 -7.30
N PRO A 36 -16.72 -20.60 -6.34
CA PRO A 36 -17.35 -21.57 -5.43
C PRO A 36 -18.44 -20.88 -4.59
N GLU A 37 -19.42 -21.67 -4.18
CA GLU A 37 -20.48 -21.18 -3.29
C GLU A 37 -19.91 -20.70 -1.96
N ILE A 38 -20.55 -19.69 -1.41
CA ILE A 38 -20.17 -19.05 -0.16
C ILE A 38 -21.06 -19.60 0.96
N PRO A 39 -20.48 -20.14 2.05
CA PRO A 39 -21.25 -20.49 3.24
C PRO A 39 -21.91 -19.25 3.84
N ALA A 40 -23.21 -19.28 4.02
CA ALA A 40 -24.01 -18.19 4.53
C ALA A 40 -24.70 -18.64 5.84
N GLY A 41 -24.19 -18.17 6.98
CA GLY A 41 -24.72 -18.54 8.29
C GLY A 41 -23.98 -19.72 8.92
N MET A 42 -24.68 -20.46 9.77
CA MET A 42 -24.10 -21.60 10.47
C MET A 42 -24.06 -22.82 9.53
N ILE A 43 -22.91 -23.45 9.44
CA ILE A 43 -22.68 -24.69 8.70
C ILE A 43 -22.43 -25.79 9.72
N HIS A 44 -23.29 -26.75 9.77
CA HIS A 44 -23.15 -27.91 10.65
C HIS A 44 -22.15 -28.92 10.10
N ASP A 45 -22.23 -29.20 8.81
CA ASP A 45 -21.37 -30.16 8.16
C ASP A 45 -21.12 -29.75 6.68
N PHE A 46 -19.87 -29.53 6.34
CA PHE A 46 -19.48 -29.18 4.96
C PHE A 46 -19.58 -30.37 4.00
N GLN A 47 -19.32 -31.57 4.46
CA GLN A 47 -19.34 -32.76 3.61
C GLN A 47 -20.77 -33.09 3.15
N TYR A 48 -21.73 -32.96 4.05
CA TYR A 48 -23.14 -33.18 3.74
C TYR A 48 -23.90 -31.92 3.37
N ARG A 49 -23.21 -30.77 3.31
CA ARG A 49 -23.80 -29.47 2.97
C ARG A 49 -24.92 -29.04 3.90
N GLU A 50 -24.81 -29.39 5.16
CA GLU A 50 -25.77 -28.98 6.21
C GLU A 50 -25.59 -27.53 6.57
N GLY A 51 -26.30 -26.63 5.85
CA GLY A 51 -26.25 -25.19 6.03
C GLY A 51 -26.73 -24.43 4.80
N ALA A 52 -26.72 -23.12 4.89
CA ALA A 52 -27.06 -22.25 3.79
C ALA A 52 -25.84 -21.91 2.94
N PHE A 53 -25.96 -22.01 1.64
CA PHE A 53 -24.96 -21.62 0.66
C PHE A 53 -25.56 -20.67 -0.36
N ILE A 54 -24.80 -19.67 -0.77
CA ILE A 54 -25.18 -18.74 -1.82
C ILE A 54 -24.17 -18.84 -2.99
N PRO A 55 -24.59 -18.56 -4.23
CA PRO A 55 -23.67 -18.55 -5.37
C PRO A 55 -22.48 -17.62 -5.10
N GLY A 56 -21.28 -18.04 -5.50
CA GLY A 56 -20.06 -17.21 -5.31
C GLY A 56 -19.97 -16.06 -6.31
N PHE A 57 -20.50 -16.24 -7.52
CA PHE A 57 -20.45 -15.21 -8.57
C PHE A 57 -21.26 -13.97 -8.17
N LEU A 58 -20.58 -12.82 -8.15
CA LEU A 58 -21.12 -11.50 -7.80
C LEU A 58 -21.79 -11.38 -6.41
N ASN A 59 -21.63 -12.36 -5.56
CA ASN A 59 -22.06 -12.28 -4.18
C ASN A 59 -20.88 -12.02 -3.23
N PRO A 60 -21.09 -11.25 -2.16
CA PRO A 60 -20.00 -10.89 -1.25
C PRO A 60 -19.60 -12.05 -0.33
N LYS A 61 -18.34 -12.42 -0.38
CA LYS A 61 -17.68 -13.21 0.67
C LYS A 61 -17.19 -12.23 1.74
N ARG A 62 -17.87 -12.21 2.89
CA ARG A 62 -17.68 -11.21 3.94
C ARG A 62 -16.60 -11.64 4.91
N SER A 63 -15.66 -10.74 5.20
CA SER A 63 -14.67 -10.86 6.27
C SER A 63 -15.04 -9.92 7.41
N ILE A 64 -15.08 -10.46 8.64
CA ILE A 64 -15.30 -9.65 9.83
C ILE A 64 -13.97 -9.08 10.31
N LEU A 65 -13.97 -7.82 10.65
CA LEU A 65 -12.78 -7.04 11.03
C LEU A 65 -12.85 -6.67 12.52
N ASP A 66 -11.69 -6.45 13.11
CA ASP A 66 -11.58 -5.96 14.50
C ASP A 66 -11.75 -4.42 14.57
N ASP A 67 -11.51 -3.70 13.47
CA ASP A 67 -11.68 -2.26 13.32
C ASP A 67 -12.00 -1.92 11.86
N TYR A 68 -12.34 -0.67 11.59
CA TYR A 68 -12.59 -0.19 10.23
C TYR A 68 -11.32 -0.26 9.37
N LEU A 69 -11.49 -0.47 8.07
CA LEU A 69 -10.45 -0.29 7.05
C LEU A 69 -10.80 0.91 6.17
N ASP A 70 -10.04 1.98 6.28
CA ASP A 70 -10.19 3.14 5.39
C ASP A 70 -9.39 3.00 4.10
N ASP A 71 -8.28 2.29 4.17
CA ASP A 71 -7.45 1.91 3.04
C ASP A 71 -6.70 0.63 3.36
N PHE A 72 -6.26 -0.11 2.33
CA PHE A 72 -5.57 -1.37 2.52
C PHE A 72 -4.59 -1.69 1.39
N PHE A 73 -3.74 -2.66 1.64
CA PHE A 73 -2.72 -3.17 0.74
C PHE A 73 -2.78 -4.70 0.71
N PHE A 74 -2.59 -5.32 -0.45
CA PHE A 74 -2.52 -6.79 -0.56
C PHE A 74 -1.12 -7.32 -0.29
N THR A 75 -1.04 -8.53 0.28
CA THR A 75 0.15 -9.36 0.13
C THR A 75 0.34 -9.76 -1.34
N GLN A 76 1.57 -10.14 -1.74
CA GLN A 76 1.87 -10.47 -3.14
C GLN A 76 1.11 -11.68 -3.68
N ASP A 77 0.71 -12.60 -2.80
CA ASP A 77 -0.12 -13.76 -3.13
C ASP A 77 -1.62 -13.47 -3.04
N TYR A 78 -1.99 -12.25 -2.64
CA TYR A 78 -3.38 -11.80 -2.44
C TYR A 78 -4.19 -12.62 -1.44
N ASN A 79 -3.53 -13.29 -0.50
CA ASN A 79 -4.22 -14.03 0.56
C ASN A 79 -4.62 -13.14 1.73
N GLU A 80 -3.83 -12.09 2.01
CA GLU A 80 -4.12 -11.13 3.06
C GLU A 80 -4.26 -9.71 2.51
N VAL A 81 -4.96 -8.90 3.27
CA VAL A 81 -4.98 -7.45 3.16
C VAL A 81 -4.53 -6.82 4.48
N MET A 82 -3.74 -5.77 4.37
CA MET A 82 -3.25 -4.98 5.50
C MET A 82 -3.83 -3.58 5.40
N GLY A 83 -4.44 -3.10 6.47
CA GLY A 83 -5.05 -1.78 6.46
C GLY A 83 -5.19 -1.19 7.84
N ALA A 84 -5.59 0.08 7.88
CA ALA A 84 -5.80 0.82 9.11
C ALA A 84 -7.03 1.72 9.01
N SER A 85 -7.59 2.05 10.18
CA SER A 85 -8.61 3.05 10.33
C SER A 85 -8.03 4.46 10.36
N ARG A 86 -8.76 5.45 9.87
CA ARG A 86 -8.40 6.88 9.99
C ARG A 86 -8.38 7.38 11.42
N GLU A 87 -9.21 6.82 12.27
CA GLU A 87 -9.28 7.18 13.68
C GLU A 87 -8.03 6.75 14.43
N GLY A 88 -7.31 5.79 13.89
CA GLY A 88 -5.94 5.67 14.16
C GLY A 88 -5.36 4.55 14.93
N GLY A 89 -4.06 4.56 15.00
CA GLY A 89 -3.18 3.93 15.95
C GLY A 89 -2.83 2.46 15.73
N LYS A 90 -3.67 1.69 15.07
CA LYS A 90 -3.40 0.27 14.82
C LYS A 90 -3.81 -0.12 13.42
N GLY A 91 -2.94 -0.86 12.76
CA GLY A 91 -3.31 -1.58 11.55
C GLY A 91 -3.77 -2.99 11.90
N GLN A 92 -4.41 -3.65 10.95
CA GLN A 92 -4.79 -5.05 11.03
C GLN A 92 -4.45 -5.78 9.76
N VAL A 93 -4.21 -7.06 9.89
CA VAL A 93 -4.01 -8.01 8.78
C VAL A 93 -5.21 -8.93 8.72
N VAL A 94 -5.87 -8.98 7.58
CA VAL A 94 -7.08 -9.78 7.38
C VAL A 94 -6.79 -10.86 6.34
N HIS A 95 -7.01 -12.11 6.70
CA HIS A 95 -6.88 -13.23 5.77
C HIS A 95 -8.20 -13.45 5.03
N LEU A 96 -8.19 -13.32 3.70
CA LEU A 96 -9.39 -13.32 2.88
C LEU A 96 -10.11 -14.67 2.83
N ASP A 97 -9.40 -15.80 2.99
CA ASP A 97 -10.04 -17.12 2.99
C ASP A 97 -10.51 -17.52 4.39
N VAL A 98 -9.78 -17.15 5.43
CA VAL A 98 -10.21 -17.30 6.84
C VAL A 98 -11.31 -16.32 7.20
N ARG A 99 -11.40 -15.20 6.48
CA ARG A 99 -12.43 -14.16 6.58
C ARG A 99 -12.47 -13.42 7.93
N ARG A 100 -11.29 -13.20 8.50
CA ARG A 100 -11.13 -12.43 9.75
C ARG A 100 -9.74 -11.86 9.90
N SER A 101 -9.60 -10.93 10.82
CA SER A 101 -8.31 -10.44 11.29
C SER A 101 -7.46 -11.57 11.88
N ILE A 102 -6.19 -11.62 11.49
CA ILE A 102 -5.21 -12.62 11.96
C ILE A 102 -4.06 -11.99 12.73
N ALA A 103 -3.85 -10.67 12.59
CA ALA A 103 -2.84 -9.94 13.32
C ALA A 103 -3.22 -8.47 13.48
N THR A 104 -2.70 -7.85 14.54
CA THR A 104 -2.76 -6.41 14.77
C THR A 104 -1.38 -5.82 14.57
N LEU A 105 -1.30 -4.71 13.83
CA LEU A 105 -0.08 -3.96 13.60
C LEU A 105 -0.04 -2.76 14.54
N ASP A 106 0.93 -2.75 15.46
CA ASP A 106 1.15 -1.61 16.36
C ASP A 106 2.00 -0.56 15.63
N LEU A 107 1.32 0.44 15.07
CA LEU A 107 1.88 1.48 14.23
C LEU A 107 1.51 2.86 14.79
N PRO A 108 2.44 3.82 14.80
CA PRO A 108 2.15 5.17 15.27
C PRO A 108 1.22 5.93 14.33
N GLY A 109 0.59 6.97 14.85
CA GLY A 109 -0.17 7.95 14.10
C GLY A 109 -1.25 7.37 13.19
N MET A 110 -1.16 7.66 11.90
CA MET A 110 -2.05 7.15 10.85
C MET A 110 -1.21 6.54 9.72
N PRO A 111 -0.93 5.24 9.78
CA PRO A 111 -0.18 4.56 8.71
C PRO A 111 -0.99 4.57 7.41
N HIS A 112 -0.30 4.83 6.29
CA HIS A 112 -0.90 4.80 4.96
C HIS A 112 -0.56 3.49 4.26
N LEU A 113 -1.18 2.41 4.70
CA LEU A 113 -0.87 1.06 4.25
C LEU A 113 -1.14 0.86 2.75
N GLY A 114 -2.12 1.53 2.17
CA GLY A 114 -2.40 1.50 0.74
C GLY A 114 -1.26 2.05 -0.14
N SER A 115 -0.36 2.86 0.40
CA SER A 115 0.88 3.28 -0.26
C SER A 115 2.12 2.52 0.23
N GLY A 116 1.93 1.42 0.95
CA GLY A 116 3.01 0.56 1.38
C GLY A 116 3.69 -0.16 0.22
N ILE A 117 4.88 -0.66 0.47
CA ILE A 117 5.68 -1.44 -0.46
C ILE A 117 6.26 -2.66 0.25
N THR A 118 6.55 -3.70 -0.51
CA THR A 118 7.15 -4.93 0.03
C THR A 118 8.45 -5.28 -0.69
N TRP A 119 9.40 -5.86 0.03
CA TRP A 119 10.61 -6.46 -0.55
C TRP A 119 11.16 -7.56 0.35
N THR A 120 12.19 -8.26 -0.10
CA THR A 120 12.91 -9.23 0.71
C THR A 120 14.10 -8.55 1.40
N TRP A 121 14.13 -8.60 2.73
CA TRP A 121 15.22 -8.08 3.57
C TRP A 121 15.78 -9.20 4.43
N GLN A 122 17.09 -9.47 4.31
CA GLN A 122 17.78 -10.53 5.07
C GLN A 122 17.05 -11.90 5.03
N GLY A 123 16.46 -12.23 3.87
CA GLY A 123 15.73 -13.47 3.68
C GLY A 123 14.27 -13.46 4.19
N CYS A 124 13.81 -12.39 4.83
CA CYS A 124 12.44 -12.22 5.29
C CYS A 124 11.68 -11.25 4.39
N ARG A 125 10.40 -11.51 4.15
CA ARG A 125 9.50 -10.56 3.49
C ARG A 125 9.17 -9.44 4.46
N VAL A 126 9.40 -8.20 4.04
CA VAL A 126 9.07 -7.01 4.82
C VAL A 126 8.14 -6.09 4.05
N MET A 127 7.35 -5.33 4.79
CA MET A 127 6.53 -4.23 4.30
C MET A 127 7.00 -2.92 4.92
N ALA A 128 7.05 -1.87 4.11
CA ALA A 128 7.24 -0.51 4.60
C ALA A 128 5.99 0.34 4.34
N THR A 129 5.62 1.16 5.29
CA THR A 129 4.48 2.07 5.16
C THR A 129 4.84 3.48 5.64
N PRO A 130 4.47 4.53 4.87
CA PRO A 130 4.57 5.91 5.33
C PRO A 130 3.44 6.22 6.32
N ASN A 131 3.49 7.38 6.94
CA ASN A 131 2.50 7.85 7.90
C ASN A 131 1.99 9.23 7.51
N LEU A 132 0.68 9.43 7.60
CA LEU A 132 0.00 10.68 7.19
C LEU A 132 0.02 11.78 8.26
N LYS A 133 0.29 11.43 9.52
CA LYS A 133 0.31 12.37 10.65
C LYS A 133 1.70 12.61 11.21
N GLU A 134 2.59 11.62 11.07
CA GLU A 134 3.94 11.65 11.64
C GLU A 134 5.00 11.43 10.56
N GLY A 135 6.15 12.09 10.72
CA GLY A 135 7.33 11.87 9.87
C GLY A 135 8.00 10.53 10.20
N ILE A 136 7.36 9.43 9.86
CA ILE A 136 7.83 8.07 10.16
C ILE A 136 7.51 7.15 8.98
N VAL A 137 8.48 6.29 8.65
CA VAL A 137 8.27 5.08 7.86
C VAL A 137 8.46 3.88 8.75
N SER A 138 7.46 3.03 8.86
CA SER A 138 7.52 1.78 9.64
C SER A 138 7.86 0.61 8.73
N ILE A 139 8.82 -0.21 9.15
CA ILE A 139 9.21 -1.47 8.50
C ILE A 139 8.65 -2.62 9.32
N ILE A 140 7.91 -3.52 8.69
CA ILE A 140 7.16 -4.59 9.34
C ILE A 140 7.62 -5.92 8.76
N ASP A 141 7.93 -6.89 9.64
CA ASP A 141 8.11 -8.28 9.26
C ASP A 141 6.74 -8.89 8.90
N MET A 142 6.60 -9.41 7.69
CA MET A 142 5.32 -9.97 7.22
C MET A 142 5.08 -11.41 7.67
N LYS A 143 6.06 -12.06 8.30
CA LYS A 143 5.88 -13.40 8.88
C LYS A 143 5.23 -13.32 10.25
N ASP A 144 5.78 -12.48 11.12
CA ASP A 144 5.34 -12.34 12.50
C ASP A 144 4.48 -11.10 12.74
N TRP A 145 4.30 -10.27 11.71
CA TRP A 145 3.54 -9.01 11.72
C TRP A 145 4.02 -8.04 12.81
N LYS A 146 5.34 -7.97 13.00
CA LYS A 146 5.96 -7.08 13.99
C LYS A 146 6.72 -5.95 13.32
N THR A 147 6.68 -4.78 13.93
CA THR A 147 7.52 -3.65 13.51
C THR A 147 8.99 -3.94 13.83
N ILE A 148 9.82 -4.00 12.79
CA ILE A 148 11.28 -4.21 12.90
C ILE A 148 11.98 -2.89 13.18
N LYS A 149 11.59 -1.83 12.47
CA LYS A 149 12.24 -0.52 12.53
C LYS A 149 11.24 0.59 12.22
N GLN A 150 11.47 1.73 12.86
CA GLN A 150 10.82 3.00 12.54
C GLN A 150 11.89 3.99 12.11
N ILE A 151 11.76 4.53 10.91
CA ILE A 151 12.70 5.48 10.30
C ILE A 151 12.07 6.85 10.39
N LYS A 152 12.69 7.77 11.12
CA LYS A 152 12.23 9.16 11.21
C LYS A 152 12.52 9.89 9.90
N THR A 153 11.50 10.46 9.29
CA THR A 153 11.59 11.29 8.08
C THR A 153 11.35 12.77 8.42
N PRO A 154 11.69 13.71 7.55
CA PRO A 154 11.50 15.14 7.81
C PRO A 154 10.06 15.53 8.07
N GLY A 155 9.09 14.81 7.53
CA GLY A 155 7.68 15.07 7.72
C GLY A 155 6.78 13.93 7.26
N PRO A 156 5.47 14.02 7.56
CA PRO A 156 4.50 13.04 7.14
C PRO A 156 4.49 12.86 5.62
N GLY A 157 4.53 11.60 5.18
CA GLY A 157 4.52 11.21 3.78
C GLY A 157 3.22 10.57 3.37
N PHE A 158 2.90 10.64 2.08
CA PHE A 158 1.72 10.04 1.51
C PHE A 158 2.07 8.86 0.60
N PHE A 159 3.05 9.02 -0.28
CA PHE A 159 3.42 8.00 -1.25
C PHE A 159 4.82 7.47 -1.02
N MET A 160 4.93 6.16 -0.99
CA MET A 160 6.18 5.43 -0.94
C MET A 160 6.29 4.48 -2.13
N ARG A 161 7.46 4.42 -2.78
CA ARG A 161 7.71 3.52 -3.92
C ARG A 161 9.14 3.04 -3.93
N SER A 162 9.31 1.89 -4.54
CA SER A 162 10.59 1.32 -4.92
C SER A 162 10.42 0.50 -6.20
N HIS A 163 11.41 -0.26 -6.56
CA HIS A 163 11.41 -1.22 -7.65
C HIS A 163 12.36 -2.37 -7.32
N GLU A 164 12.10 -3.58 -7.83
CA GLU A 164 12.98 -4.75 -7.60
C GLU A 164 14.42 -4.49 -8.03
N ASN A 165 14.62 -3.76 -9.14
CA ASN A 165 15.94 -3.38 -9.66
C ASN A 165 16.54 -2.13 -9.00
N SER A 166 15.86 -1.54 -8.01
CA SER A 166 16.37 -0.39 -7.27
C SER A 166 16.76 -0.79 -5.85
N ARG A 167 17.96 -0.40 -5.45
CA ARG A 167 18.43 -0.53 -4.06
C ARG A 167 17.62 0.34 -3.09
N TYR A 168 16.96 1.39 -3.59
CA TYR A 168 16.39 2.43 -2.77
C TYR A 168 14.87 2.43 -2.80
N ALA A 169 14.29 2.74 -1.63
CA ALA A 169 12.90 3.10 -1.47
C ALA A 169 12.78 4.61 -1.29
N TRP A 170 11.77 5.21 -1.90
CA TRP A 170 11.56 6.66 -1.90
C TRP A 170 10.23 6.98 -1.25
N VAL A 171 10.20 8.02 -0.42
CA VAL A 171 8.99 8.53 0.21
C VAL A 171 8.95 10.04 0.14
N ASP A 172 7.79 10.62 -0.12
CA ASP A 172 7.57 12.06 -0.05
C ASP A 172 7.33 12.53 1.40
N SER A 173 7.28 13.83 1.59
CA SER A 173 6.87 14.49 2.82
C SER A 173 5.74 15.49 2.54
N MET A 174 4.89 15.19 1.54
CA MET A 174 3.91 16.14 1.00
C MET A 174 2.85 16.61 2.01
N MET A 175 2.63 15.84 3.06
CA MET A 175 1.69 16.20 4.15
C MET A 175 2.30 17.19 5.14
N SER A 176 3.60 17.47 5.05
CA SER A 176 4.29 18.47 5.89
C SER A 176 4.18 19.86 5.29
N ARG A 177 3.89 20.87 6.13
CA ARG A 177 3.96 22.28 5.72
C ARG A 177 5.39 22.75 5.44
N GLU A 178 6.35 22.27 6.23
CA GLU A 178 7.76 22.73 6.22
C GLU A 178 8.64 21.91 5.29
N HIS A 179 8.31 20.61 5.10
CA HIS A 179 9.15 19.66 4.38
C HIS A 179 8.49 19.06 3.13
N LYS A 180 7.40 19.65 2.65
CA LYS A 180 6.68 19.19 1.44
C LYS A 180 7.54 19.16 0.17
N ASP A 181 8.69 19.82 0.21
CA ASP A 181 9.71 19.90 -0.85
C ASP A 181 10.77 18.80 -0.78
N THR A 182 10.59 17.82 0.13
CA THR A 182 11.61 16.82 0.43
C THR A 182 11.16 15.43 -0.01
N LEU A 183 12.02 14.77 -0.78
CA LEU A 183 11.96 13.33 -1.04
C LEU A 183 13.02 12.65 -0.19
N THR A 184 12.62 11.71 0.64
CA THR A 184 13.52 10.91 1.45
C THR A 184 13.82 9.59 0.74
N VAL A 185 15.09 9.26 0.63
CA VAL A 185 15.59 8.03 -0.01
C VAL A 185 16.17 7.12 1.08
N ILE A 186 15.64 5.91 1.15
CA ILE A 186 15.99 4.90 2.14
C ILE A 186 16.65 3.74 1.42
N ASP A 187 17.79 3.28 1.92
CA ASP A 187 18.44 2.07 1.47
C ASP A 187 17.68 0.84 1.99
N LYS A 188 17.24 -0.03 1.10
CA LYS A 188 16.45 -1.23 1.46
C LYS A 188 17.26 -2.30 2.19
N GLU A 189 18.58 -2.27 2.07
CA GLU A 189 19.46 -3.25 2.73
C GLU A 189 19.80 -2.82 4.15
N THR A 190 20.22 -1.56 4.33
CA THR A 190 20.63 -1.04 5.64
C THR A 190 19.47 -0.47 6.45
N LEU A 191 18.34 -0.18 5.80
CA LEU A 191 17.17 0.50 6.37
C LEU A 191 17.52 1.90 6.93
N GLU A 192 18.48 2.59 6.29
CA GLU A 192 18.92 3.93 6.67
C GLU A 192 18.59 4.95 5.58
N ILE A 193 18.39 6.21 5.99
CA ILE A 193 18.24 7.31 5.05
C ILE A 193 19.61 7.60 4.42
N VAL A 194 19.67 7.55 3.09
CA VAL A 194 20.90 7.84 2.33
C VAL A 194 20.87 9.21 1.65
N ALA A 195 19.69 9.76 1.43
CA ALA A 195 19.54 11.10 0.84
C ALA A 195 18.20 11.75 1.21
N GLN A 196 18.22 13.07 1.23
CA GLN A 196 17.05 13.94 1.28
C GLN A 196 17.15 14.92 0.13
N LEU A 197 16.33 14.75 -0.89
CA LEU A 197 16.40 15.52 -2.12
C LEU A 197 15.39 16.65 -2.09
N LYS A 198 15.84 17.87 -2.40
CA LYS A 198 15.02 19.09 -2.50
C LYS A 198 15.22 19.76 -3.85
N PRO A 199 14.76 19.17 -4.96
CA PRO A 199 15.00 19.67 -6.31
C PRO A 199 14.40 21.05 -6.56
N VAL A 200 13.34 21.44 -5.84
CA VAL A 200 12.70 22.75 -5.92
C VAL A 200 12.28 23.18 -4.50
N PRO A 201 13.14 23.90 -3.77
CA PRO A 201 12.85 24.31 -2.40
C PRO A 201 11.53 25.07 -2.25
N GLY A 202 10.74 24.72 -1.23
CA GLY A 202 9.45 25.33 -0.90
C GLY A 202 8.27 24.87 -1.77
N LYS A 203 8.50 24.05 -2.81
CA LYS A 203 7.45 23.55 -3.70
C LYS A 203 7.07 22.11 -3.34
N THR A 204 5.81 21.75 -3.56
CA THR A 204 5.29 20.43 -3.18
C THR A 204 5.80 19.34 -4.11
N LEU A 205 6.46 18.33 -3.54
CA LEU A 205 6.83 17.10 -4.22
C LEU A 205 5.94 15.96 -3.76
N ALA A 206 5.49 15.15 -4.69
CA ALA A 206 4.58 14.06 -4.41
C ALA A 206 4.76 12.89 -5.37
N HIS A 207 4.27 11.74 -4.94
CA HIS A 207 4.00 10.58 -5.78
C HIS A 207 5.17 10.14 -6.65
N ILE A 208 6.05 9.35 -6.09
CA ILE A 208 7.15 8.72 -6.81
C ILE A 208 6.61 7.50 -7.59
N GLU A 209 7.11 7.30 -8.80
CA GLU A 209 6.89 6.08 -9.56
C GLU A 209 8.18 5.73 -10.33
N PHE A 210 8.36 4.47 -10.67
CA PHE A 210 9.53 3.99 -11.39
C PHE A 210 9.20 3.65 -12.85
N THR A 211 10.19 3.73 -13.73
CA THR A 211 10.09 3.11 -15.06
C THR A 211 10.01 1.60 -14.93
N LYS A 212 9.51 0.91 -15.98
CA LYS A 212 9.35 -0.55 -16.00
C LYS A 212 10.63 -1.31 -15.62
N ASP A 213 11.79 -0.79 -15.99
CA ASP A 213 13.10 -1.37 -15.72
C ASP A 213 13.73 -0.93 -14.39
N GLY A 214 13.06 -0.02 -13.65
CA GLY A 214 13.57 0.54 -12.40
C GLY A 214 14.73 1.52 -12.54
N LYS A 215 15.11 1.88 -13.77
CA LYS A 215 16.26 2.76 -14.03
C LYS A 215 16.03 4.20 -13.60
N TYR A 216 14.81 4.69 -13.76
CA TYR A 216 14.46 6.05 -13.41
C TYR A 216 13.34 6.10 -12.39
N ALA A 217 13.47 7.01 -11.42
CA ALA A 217 12.43 7.40 -10.49
C ALA A 217 11.83 8.75 -10.94
N LEU A 218 10.51 8.82 -10.96
CA LEU A 218 9.78 9.99 -11.44
C LEU A 218 8.99 10.59 -10.27
N ALA A 219 9.27 11.85 -9.94
CA ALA A 219 8.56 12.60 -8.91
C ALA A 219 7.72 13.72 -9.51
N SER A 220 6.54 13.94 -8.94
CA SER A 220 5.66 15.04 -9.34
C SER A 220 6.01 16.31 -8.57
N LEU A 221 6.39 17.38 -9.27
CA LEU A 221 6.35 18.73 -8.73
C LEU A 221 4.90 19.24 -8.84
N TRP A 222 4.14 19.09 -7.75
CA TRP A 222 2.69 19.31 -7.74
C TRP A 222 2.33 20.80 -7.59
N GLU A 223 2.70 21.58 -8.60
CA GLU A 223 2.46 23.02 -8.66
C GLU A 223 1.83 23.42 -10.00
N MET A 224 1.26 24.63 -10.09
CA MET A 224 0.67 25.11 -11.35
C MET A 224 1.72 25.25 -12.47
N ASP A 225 2.92 25.68 -12.08
CA ASP A 225 4.15 25.72 -12.87
C ASP A 225 4.99 24.46 -12.63
N GLY A 226 4.34 23.32 -12.52
CA GLY A 226 4.94 22.07 -12.09
C GLY A 226 5.70 21.34 -13.19
N ALA A 227 6.18 20.16 -12.83
CA ALA A 227 6.93 19.30 -13.73
C ALA A 227 6.89 17.84 -13.27
N LEU A 228 7.17 16.93 -14.18
CA LEU A 228 7.63 15.60 -13.86
C LEU A 228 9.16 15.63 -13.79
N ILE A 229 9.72 15.39 -12.62
CA ILE A 229 11.17 15.36 -12.40
C ILE A 229 11.63 13.91 -12.48
N VAL A 230 12.61 13.65 -13.33
CA VAL A 230 13.16 12.32 -13.59
C VAL A 230 14.54 12.24 -12.94
N PHE A 231 14.71 11.26 -12.06
CA PHE A 231 15.97 10.96 -11.42
C PHE A 231 16.53 9.64 -11.95
N ASP A 232 17.83 9.54 -12.09
CA ASP A 232 18.50 8.26 -12.19
C ASP A 232 18.40 7.56 -10.82
N ALA A 233 17.79 6.38 -10.79
CA ALA A 233 17.43 5.70 -9.54
C ALA A 233 18.66 5.15 -8.78
N ALA A 234 19.80 4.96 -9.45
CA ALA A 234 21.03 4.49 -8.83
C ALA A 234 21.89 5.63 -8.28
N THR A 235 22.01 6.72 -9.04
CA THR A 235 22.86 7.87 -8.66
C THR A 235 22.12 8.96 -7.90
N LEU A 236 20.77 8.89 -7.86
CA LEU A 236 19.88 9.87 -7.24
C LEU A 236 19.95 11.27 -7.86
N LYS A 237 20.57 11.40 -9.03
CA LYS A 237 20.71 12.68 -9.74
C LYS A 237 19.52 12.96 -10.64
N GLU A 238 19.05 14.20 -10.65
CA GLU A 238 18.07 14.66 -11.64
C GLU A 238 18.71 14.58 -13.04
N VAL A 239 18.03 13.91 -13.97
CA VAL A 239 18.48 13.75 -15.35
C VAL A 239 17.58 14.46 -16.36
N LYS A 240 16.33 14.71 -15.98
CA LYS A 240 15.38 15.40 -16.85
C LYS A 240 14.24 16.04 -16.04
N ARG A 241 13.74 17.14 -16.56
CA ARG A 241 12.54 17.80 -16.05
C ARG A 241 11.58 18.04 -17.21
N ILE A 242 10.35 17.56 -17.09
CA ILE A 242 9.31 17.67 -18.11
C ILE A 242 8.23 18.59 -17.56
N PRO A 243 8.05 19.80 -18.09
CA PRO A 243 7.02 20.72 -17.63
C PRO A 243 5.63 20.10 -17.70
N ALA A 244 4.86 20.23 -16.62
CA ALA A 244 3.49 19.74 -16.54
C ALA A 244 2.70 20.54 -15.50
N LYS A 245 1.49 20.94 -15.85
CA LYS A 245 0.61 21.66 -14.93
C LYS A 245 0.01 20.70 -13.92
N ARG A 246 0.31 20.89 -12.64
CA ARG A 246 -0.19 20.07 -11.52
C ARG A 246 -0.12 18.57 -11.78
N PRO A 247 1.04 18.01 -12.13
CA PRO A 247 1.13 16.57 -12.28
C PRO A 247 0.83 15.92 -10.92
N VAL A 248 -0.17 15.05 -10.91
CA VAL A 248 -0.60 14.34 -9.70
C VAL A 248 -0.11 12.89 -9.77
N GLY A 249 -0.94 11.96 -9.32
CA GLY A 249 -0.63 10.55 -9.37
C GLY A 249 -0.25 10.06 -10.76
N LYS A 250 0.73 9.20 -10.81
CA LYS A 250 1.15 8.47 -12.00
C LYS A 250 1.34 7.02 -11.64
N TYR A 251 0.86 6.13 -12.49
CA TYR A 251 0.85 4.71 -12.22
C TYR A 251 1.46 3.95 -13.40
N ASN A 252 2.33 3.02 -13.09
CA ASN A 252 2.93 2.15 -14.07
C ASN A 252 2.25 0.78 -14.00
N VAL A 253 1.58 0.38 -15.07
CA VAL A 253 0.87 -0.92 -15.14
C VAL A 253 1.79 -2.14 -15.01
N TRP A 254 3.09 -1.96 -15.22
CA TRP A 254 4.10 -3.02 -15.04
C TRP A 254 4.54 -3.17 -13.59
N ASN A 255 4.55 -2.08 -12.83
CA ASN A 255 4.96 -2.08 -11.42
C ASN A 255 3.76 -2.40 -10.52
N LYS A 256 3.14 -3.54 -10.75
CA LYS A 256 2.10 -4.10 -9.90
C LYS A 256 2.71 -5.10 -8.92
N ILE A 257 2.15 -5.17 -7.74
CA ILE A 257 2.65 -6.02 -6.64
C ILE A 257 2.87 -7.49 -7.05
N THR A 258 2.13 -8.00 -8.01
CA THR A 258 2.31 -9.36 -8.56
C THR A 258 3.46 -9.50 -9.54
N ARG A 259 4.08 -8.41 -9.97
CA ARG A 259 5.12 -8.41 -11.02
C ARG A 259 6.44 -7.84 -10.56
N SER A 260 6.42 -6.92 -9.60
CA SER A 260 7.61 -6.22 -9.14
C SER A 260 7.56 -6.00 -7.64
N GLU A 261 8.67 -6.24 -6.96
CA GLU A 261 8.85 -5.87 -5.55
C GLU A 261 9.01 -4.35 -5.39
N GLY A 262 8.65 -3.83 -4.22
CA GLY A 262 8.75 -2.40 -3.93
C GLY A 262 7.62 -1.56 -4.54
N THR A 263 6.56 -2.20 -4.99
CA THR A 263 5.37 -1.53 -5.54
C THR A 263 4.15 -1.77 -4.65
N SER A 264 3.14 -0.94 -4.82
CA SER A 264 1.82 -1.14 -4.22
C SER A 264 0.85 -1.80 -5.23
N HIS A 265 -0.37 -2.06 -4.79
CA HIS A 265 -1.45 -2.63 -5.61
C HIS A 265 -1.88 -1.74 -6.80
#